data_4dd83f20f5a2c0fc6c79e55f92422e4c
#
_entry.id   4dd83f20f5a2c0fc6c79e55f92422e4c
#
_cell.length_a   1.000
_cell.length_b   1.000
_cell.length_c   1.000
_cell.angle_alpha   90.00
_cell.angle_beta   90.00
_cell.angle_gamma   90.00
#
_symmetry.space_group_name_H-M   'P 1'
#
loop_
_entity.id
_entity.type
_entity.pdbx_description
1 polymer ?
#
loop_
_entity_poly.entity_id
_entity_poly.type
_entity_poly.pdbx_seq_one_letter_code
_entity_poly.pdbx_strand_id
1 'polypeptide(L)'
;MNRLTLRTKLGFGIGDLGGNLFFTIMGFYLLYFFTDVVGMLPALAGTALMIGKVWDAITDPITGYYSDRTKTRWGRRRPYMFVGAIASFFSMIMIFTPVSLSSQMKLFIYFTFVYCLLNTAYTLVNIPYAALLPELTQNYHERTILTGWRMSFAVIGTFFGAALVMPIVEAVGWPLMGTFMGAVMLFSAMATIWAIKEPKEPEVSLTDGFIRTFGEILKEKTFLTALLPWTFFITGTSMVQGALVYYFTYIFGNEGLFQIALVALLFFSLACIPLWVKISNKIGKKRVIRI
;
A
#
# COMPACT_ATOMS: atom_id res chain seq x y z
N MET A 1 -24.85 -22.59 2.82
CA MET A 1 -23.65 -21.77 2.50
C MET A 1 -23.08 -21.29 3.84
N ASN A 2 -21.87 -21.72 4.19
CA ASN A 2 -21.27 -21.34 5.47
C ASN A 2 -20.88 -19.85 5.46
N ARG A 3 -21.43 -19.08 6.39
CA ARG A 3 -20.99 -17.69 6.62
C ARG A 3 -19.56 -17.68 7.14
N LEU A 4 -18.75 -16.78 6.66
CA LEU A 4 -17.39 -16.59 7.18
C LEU A 4 -17.43 -16.19 8.65
N THR A 5 -16.52 -16.75 9.44
CA THR A 5 -16.41 -16.44 10.87
C THR A 5 -15.96 -14.99 11.08
N LEU A 6 -16.32 -14.40 12.22
CA LEU A 6 -15.87 -13.05 12.58
C LEU A 6 -14.32 -12.96 12.61
N ARG A 7 -13.67 -14.02 13.10
CA ARG A 7 -12.20 -14.14 13.09
C ARG A 7 -11.62 -13.98 11.69
N THR A 8 -12.20 -14.64 10.68
CA THR A 8 -11.76 -14.53 9.29
C THR A 8 -12.00 -13.13 8.74
N LYS A 9 -13.13 -12.50 9.06
CA LYS A 9 -13.48 -11.16 8.59
C LYS A 9 -12.54 -10.09 9.16
N LEU A 10 -12.32 -10.12 10.47
CA LEU A 10 -11.38 -9.23 11.15
C LEU A 10 -9.94 -9.47 10.70
N GLY A 11 -9.51 -10.72 10.69
CA GLY A 11 -8.15 -11.08 10.29
C GLY A 11 -7.83 -10.76 8.83
N PHE A 12 -8.83 -10.86 7.94
CA PHE A 12 -8.68 -10.39 6.58
C PHE A 12 -8.63 -8.85 6.51
N GLY A 13 -9.52 -8.17 7.23
CA GLY A 13 -9.56 -6.70 7.25
C GLY A 13 -8.25 -6.08 7.73
N ILE A 14 -7.68 -6.61 8.84
CA ILE A 14 -6.48 -6.04 9.47
C ILE A 14 -5.25 -6.02 8.54
N GLY A 15 -5.21 -6.88 7.53
CA GLY A 15 -4.13 -6.88 6.52
C GLY A 15 -4.04 -5.57 5.74
N ASP A 16 -5.17 -4.90 5.50
CA ASP A 16 -5.19 -3.60 4.80
C ASP A 16 -4.69 -2.42 5.66
N LEU A 17 -4.62 -2.58 6.98
CA LEU A 17 -4.04 -1.58 7.87
C LEU A 17 -2.56 -1.33 7.53
N GLY A 18 -1.75 -2.38 7.46
CA GLY A 18 -0.32 -2.27 7.11
C GLY A 18 -0.10 -1.75 5.71
N GLY A 19 -0.94 -2.17 4.74
CA GLY A 19 -0.85 -1.70 3.35
C GLY A 19 -1.13 -0.20 3.20
N ASN A 20 -2.19 0.30 3.83
CA ASN A 20 -2.52 1.72 3.75
C ASN A 20 -1.59 2.60 4.59
N LEU A 21 -1.10 2.08 5.72
CA LEU A 21 -0.02 2.72 6.47
C LEU A 21 1.22 2.93 5.57
N PHE A 22 1.67 1.89 4.86
CA PHE A 22 2.79 1.95 3.93
C PHE A 22 2.57 3.02 2.86
N PHE A 23 1.45 2.98 2.12
CA PHE A 23 1.17 3.95 1.07
C PHE A 23 1.13 5.39 1.58
N THR A 24 0.57 5.61 2.76
CA THR A 24 0.48 6.93 3.37
C THR A 24 1.87 7.47 3.72
N ILE A 25 2.70 6.66 4.37
CA ILE A 25 4.06 7.06 4.74
C ILE A 25 4.91 7.33 3.50
N MET A 26 4.88 6.42 2.52
CA MET A 26 5.65 6.59 1.28
C MET A 26 5.17 7.80 0.46
N GLY A 27 3.85 8.04 0.41
CA GLY A 27 3.27 9.13 -0.36
C GLY A 27 3.55 10.52 0.23
N PHE A 28 3.49 10.68 1.54
CA PHE A 28 3.64 11.99 2.18
C PHE A 28 5.06 12.30 2.63
N TYR A 29 5.78 11.31 3.18
CA TYR A 29 7.00 11.59 3.94
C TYR A 29 8.29 11.14 3.27
N LEU A 30 8.27 10.17 2.33
CA LEU A 30 9.50 9.60 1.80
C LEU A 30 10.32 10.62 1.00
N LEU A 31 9.67 11.41 0.14
CA LEU A 31 10.37 12.43 -0.64
C LEU A 31 10.99 13.49 0.29
N TYR A 32 10.23 13.99 1.27
CA TYR A 32 10.70 14.92 2.28
C TYR A 32 11.90 14.35 3.07
N PHE A 33 11.80 13.09 3.49
CA PHE A 33 12.90 12.43 4.19
C PHE A 33 14.18 12.39 3.34
N PHE A 34 14.07 12.07 2.06
CA PHE A 34 15.23 12.01 1.17
C PHE A 34 15.87 13.37 0.95
N THR A 35 15.08 14.44 0.79
CA THR A 35 15.62 15.78 0.49
C THR A 35 16.03 16.53 1.72
N ASP A 36 15.19 16.63 2.73
CA ASP A 36 15.35 17.55 3.85
C ASP A 36 16.06 16.91 5.04
N VAL A 37 15.91 15.59 5.24
CA VAL A 37 16.54 14.88 6.35
C VAL A 37 17.88 14.25 5.92
N VAL A 38 17.91 13.59 4.78
CA VAL A 38 19.11 12.93 4.24
C VAL A 38 19.98 13.91 3.46
N GLY A 39 19.39 15.00 2.94
CA GLY A 39 20.10 16.01 2.12
C GLY A 39 20.41 15.53 0.71
N MET A 40 19.59 14.64 0.14
CA MET A 40 19.70 14.20 -1.25
C MET A 40 19.17 15.29 -2.18
N LEU A 41 19.85 15.52 -3.32
CA LEU A 41 19.35 16.45 -4.34
C LEU A 41 17.95 16.05 -4.81
N PRO A 42 16.98 17.01 -4.91
CA PRO A 42 15.60 16.70 -5.28
C PRO A 42 15.44 15.93 -6.58
N ALA A 43 16.28 16.20 -7.58
CA ALA A 43 16.29 15.48 -8.84
C ALA A 43 16.66 13.99 -8.67
N LEU A 44 17.64 13.68 -7.81
CA LEU A 44 18.03 12.30 -7.49
C LEU A 44 16.95 11.61 -6.64
N ALA A 45 16.37 12.32 -5.66
CA ALA A 45 15.28 11.79 -4.85
C ALA A 45 14.06 11.42 -5.71
N GLY A 46 13.62 12.32 -6.60
CA GLY A 46 12.53 12.04 -7.54
C GLY A 46 12.84 10.88 -8.48
N THR A 47 14.09 10.78 -8.96
CA THR A 47 14.54 9.65 -9.80
C THR A 47 14.52 8.33 -9.03
N ALA A 48 14.94 8.32 -7.75
CA ALA A 48 14.87 7.13 -6.90
C ALA A 48 13.42 6.63 -6.72
N LEU A 49 12.48 7.56 -6.49
CA LEU A 49 11.06 7.22 -6.40
C LEU A 49 10.51 6.66 -7.73
N MET A 50 10.89 7.26 -8.86
CA MET A 50 10.50 6.78 -10.18
C MET A 50 11.03 5.36 -10.43
N ILE A 51 12.30 5.10 -10.15
CA ILE A 51 12.90 3.76 -10.27
C ILE A 51 12.14 2.74 -9.43
N GLY A 52 11.80 3.08 -8.18
CA GLY A 52 11.01 2.20 -7.31
C GLY A 52 9.62 1.89 -7.89
N LYS A 53 8.96 2.85 -8.54
CA LYS A 53 7.66 2.61 -9.19
C LYS A 53 7.76 1.74 -10.44
N VAL A 54 8.81 1.92 -11.23
CA VAL A 54 9.10 1.01 -12.36
C VAL A 54 9.42 -0.40 -11.86
N TRP A 55 10.16 -0.50 -10.76
CA TRP A 55 10.46 -1.76 -10.08
C TRP A 55 9.20 -2.49 -9.60
N ASP A 56 8.24 -1.78 -8.98
CA ASP A 56 6.94 -2.32 -8.60
C ASP A 56 6.19 -2.92 -9.81
N ALA A 57 6.14 -2.19 -10.92
CA ALA A 57 5.47 -2.66 -12.14
C ALA A 57 6.04 -3.98 -12.68
N ILE A 58 7.30 -4.28 -12.37
CA ILE A 58 7.98 -5.54 -12.75
C ILE A 58 7.72 -6.63 -11.70
N THR A 59 7.87 -6.28 -10.42
CA THR A 59 7.84 -7.26 -9.32
C THR A 59 6.43 -7.73 -8.98
N ASP A 60 5.40 -6.89 -9.16
CA ASP A 60 4.01 -7.22 -8.88
C ASP A 60 3.51 -8.42 -9.71
N PRO A 61 3.61 -8.40 -11.06
CA PRO A 61 3.21 -9.54 -11.87
C PRO A 61 4.04 -10.80 -11.61
N ILE A 62 5.34 -10.65 -11.36
CA ILE A 62 6.25 -11.77 -11.04
C ILE A 62 5.80 -12.44 -9.74
N THR A 63 5.54 -11.66 -8.70
CA THR A 63 5.08 -12.16 -7.40
C THR A 63 3.72 -12.87 -7.54
N GLY A 64 2.79 -12.28 -8.30
CA GLY A 64 1.50 -12.89 -8.59
C GLY A 64 1.67 -14.26 -9.24
N TYR A 65 2.47 -14.32 -10.30
CA TYR A 65 2.72 -15.55 -11.05
C TYR A 65 3.33 -16.67 -10.18
N TYR A 66 4.34 -16.36 -9.38
CA TYR A 66 4.99 -17.37 -8.53
C TYR A 66 4.12 -17.75 -7.33
N SER A 67 3.46 -16.78 -6.68
CA SER A 67 2.61 -17.07 -5.53
C SER A 67 1.41 -17.97 -5.88
N ASP A 68 0.90 -17.86 -7.11
CA ASP A 68 -0.21 -18.70 -7.58
C ASP A 68 0.22 -20.15 -7.90
N ARG A 69 1.49 -20.40 -8.20
CA ARG A 69 2.03 -21.72 -8.56
C ARG A 69 2.72 -22.47 -7.42
N THR A 70 3.00 -21.79 -6.35
CA THR A 70 3.72 -22.38 -5.21
C THR A 70 2.83 -23.38 -4.46
N LYS A 71 3.36 -24.54 -4.13
CA LYS A 71 2.68 -25.58 -3.33
C LYS A 71 3.48 -25.80 -2.05
N THR A 72 2.94 -25.36 -0.90
CA THR A 72 3.58 -25.61 0.40
C THR A 72 2.58 -26.16 1.42
N ARG A 73 3.11 -26.75 2.51
CA ARG A 73 2.29 -27.23 3.64
C ARG A 73 1.50 -26.11 4.34
N TRP A 74 1.95 -24.86 4.23
CA TRP A 74 1.33 -23.69 4.86
C TRP A 74 0.27 -23.01 3.99
N GLY A 75 0.11 -23.48 2.76
CA GLY A 75 -0.67 -22.87 1.72
C GLY A 75 0.21 -22.32 0.60
N ARG A 76 -0.39 -21.69 -0.37
CA ARG A 76 0.25 -21.17 -1.58
C ARG A 76 0.81 -19.77 -1.34
N ARG A 77 0.04 -18.90 -0.68
CA ARG A 77 0.30 -17.46 -0.54
C ARG A 77 0.92 -17.07 0.79
N ARG A 78 0.62 -17.79 1.87
CA ARG A 78 1.12 -17.52 3.21
C ARG A 78 2.63 -17.42 3.32
N PRO A 79 3.44 -18.29 2.68
CA PRO A 79 4.90 -18.20 2.76
C PRO A 79 5.43 -16.88 2.22
N TYR A 80 4.86 -16.38 1.12
CA TYR A 80 5.24 -15.09 0.53
C TYR A 80 4.90 -13.93 1.47
N MET A 81 3.68 -13.92 2.00
CA MET A 81 3.26 -12.92 2.98
C MET A 81 4.14 -12.93 4.23
N PHE A 82 4.54 -14.11 4.71
CA PHE A 82 5.39 -14.23 5.88
C PHE A 82 6.79 -13.65 5.64
N VAL A 83 7.44 -14.05 4.56
CA VAL A 83 8.77 -13.54 4.17
C VAL A 83 8.69 -12.04 3.88
N GLY A 84 7.67 -11.61 3.13
CA GLY A 84 7.45 -10.21 2.80
C GLY A 84 7.22 -9.35 4.04
N ALA A 85 6.47 -9.82 5.03
CA ALA A 85 6.21 -9.08 6.27
C ALA A 85 7.49 -8.83 7.08
N ILE A 86 8.34 -9.85 7.22
CA ILE A 86 9.63 -9.71 7.91
C ILE A 86 10.56 -8.78 7.12
N ALA A 87 10.66 -8.98 5.80
CA ALA A 87 11.49 -8.13 4.95
C ALA A 87 11.00 -6.68 4.95
N SER A 88 9.68 -6.42 4.94
CA SER A 88 9.11 -5.08 5.05
C SER A 88 9.49 -4.40 6.37
N PHE A 89 9.45 -5.13 7.48
CA PHE A 89 9.86 -4.59 8.79
C PHE A 89 11.30 -4.09 8.76
N PHE A 90 12.26 -4.91 8.32
CA PHE A 90 13.66 -4.51 8.27
C PHE A 90 13.91 -3.41 7.23
N SER A 91 13.26 -3.47 6.08
CA SER A 91 13.40 -2.44 5.04
C SER A 91 12.83 -1.10 5.47
N MET A 92 11.75 -1.07 6.30
CA MET A 92 11.23 0.16 6.90
C MET A 92 12.22 0.81 7.86
N ILE A 93 12.95 0.02 8.63
CA ILE A 93 14.02 0.54 9.49
C ILE A 93 15.14 1.11 8.64
N MET A 94 15.59 0.37 7.61
CA MET A 94 16.68 0.80 6.74
C MET A 94 16.37 2.07 5.97
N ILE A 95 15.16 2.22 5.42
CA ILE A 95 14.79 3.39 4.61
C ILE A 95 14.73 4.68 5.43
N PHE A 96 14.30 4.61 6.70
CA PHE A 96 14.19 5.76 7.60
C PHE A 96 15.38 5.92 8.55
N THR A 97 16.46 5.19 8.33
CA THR A 97 17.72 5.41 9.04
C THR A 97 18.62 6.33 8.22
N PRO A 98 18.87 7.59 8.67
CA PRO A 98 19.76 8.50 7.97
C PRO A 98 21.19 7.92 7.94
N VAL A 99 21.78 7.87 6.76
CA VAL A 99 23.15 7.38 6.56
C VAL A 99 24.00 8.54 6.05
N SER A 100 25.10 8.83 6.74
CA SER A 100 26.03 9.87 6.32
C SER A 100 27.01 9.31 5.27
N LEU A 101 26.72 9.55 3.99
CA LEU A 101 27.58 9.17 2.88
C LEU A 101 28.18 10.42 2.23
N SER A 102 29.45 10.36 1.89
CA SER A 102 30.24 11.50 1.38
C SER A 102 29.87 11.98 -0.03
N SER A 103 28.99 11.26 -0.75
CA SER A 103 28.64 11.58 -2.14
C SER A 103 27.14 11.43 -2.37
N GLN A 104 26.58 12.39 -3.12
CA GLN A 104 25.17 12.35 -3.57
C GLN A 104 24.83 11.08 -4.35
N MET A 105 25.76 10.59 -5.17
CA MET A 105 25.57 9.36 -5.93
C MET A 105 25.52 8.12 -5.03
N LYS A 106 26.31 8.07 -3.95
CA LYS A 106 26.25 6.97 -2.97
C LYS A 106 24.93 6.98 -2.20
N LEU A 107 24.45 8.17 -1.79
CA LEU A 107 23.12 8.33 -1.17
C LEU A 107 22.01 7.84 -2.13
N PHE A 108 22.04 8.28 -3.37
CA PHE A 108 21.09 7.88 -4.40
C PHE A 108 21.05 6.35 -4.60
N ILE A 109 22.21 5.72 -4.78
CA ILE A 109 22.30 4.26 -4.98
C ILE A 109 21.76 3.51 -3.75
N TYR A 110 22.19 3.90 -2.55
CA TYR A 110 21.76 3.26 -1.30
C TYR A 110 20.24 3.36 -1.11
N PHE A 111 19.68 4.57 -1.14
CA PHE A 111 18.26 4.77 -0.89
C PHE A 111 17.37 4.20 -2.01
N THR A 112 17.83 4.25 -3.27
CA THR A 112 17.14 3.58 -4.37
C THR A 112 17.09 2.07 -4.17
N PHE A 113 18.21 1.46 -3.80
CA PHE A 113 18.28 0.02 -3.52
C PHE A 113 17.37 -0.38 -2.35
N VAL A 114 17.44 0.35 -1.24
CA VAL A 114 16.59 0.07 -0.07
C VAL A 114 15.11 0.28 -0.39
N TYR A 115 14.78 1.29 -1.20
CA TYR A 115 13.40 1.53 -1.64
C TYR A 115 12.88 0.42 -2.55
N CYS A 116 13.68 -0.07 -3.49
CA CYS A 116 13.33 -1.24 -4.31
C CYS A 116 13.17 -2.51 -3.44
N LEU A 117 14.02 -2.70 -2.44
CA LEU A 117 13.90 -3.80 -1.49
C LEU A 117 12.60 -3.71 -0.69
N LEU A 118 12.27 -2.54 -0.17
CA LEU A 118 11.03 -2.28 0.57
C LEU A 118 9.79 -2.51 -0.30
N ASN A 119 9.79 -2.03 -1.53
CA ASN A 119 8.72 -2.26 -2.48
C ASN A 119 8.56 -3.76 -2.77
N THR A 120 9.65 -4.48 -3.04
CA THR A 120 9.61 -5.95 -3.25
C THR A 120 9.03 -6.66 -2.02
N ALA A 121 9.48 -6.30 -0.83
CA ALA A 121 8.96 -6.87 0.41
C ALA A 121 7.47 -6.61 0.59
N TYR A 122 7.03 -5.39 0.30
CA TYR A 122 5.61 -5.01 0.33
C TYR A 122 4.79 -5.78 -0.72
N THR A 123 5.28 -5.90 -1.95
CA THR A 123 4.65 -6.68 -3.03
C THR A 123 4.44 -8.14 -2.63
N LEU A 124 5.43 -8.76 -1.96
CA LEU A 124 5.32 -10.13 -1.42
C LEU A 124 4.19 -10.29 -0.38
N VAL A 125 3.77 -9.22 0.29
CA VAL A 125 2.61 -9.22 1.18
C VAL A 125 1.33 -8.90 0.41
N ASN A 126 1.33 -7.79 -0.32
CA ASN A 126 0.13 -7.17 -0.87
C ASN A 126 -0.51 -7.98 -2.00
N ILE A 127 0.28 -8.49 -2.95
CA ILE A 127 -0.25 -9.24 -4.10
C ILE A 127 -0.92 -10.55 -3.65
N PRO A 128 -0.27 -11.44 -2.85
CA PRO A 128 -0.93 -12.63 -2.33
C PRO A 128 -2.13 -12.31 -1.45
N TYR A 129 -2.07 -11.26 -0.64
CA TYR A 129 -3.17 -10.81 0.19
C TYR A 129 -4.40 -10.38 -0.63
N ALA A 130 -4.20 -9.55 -1.65
CA ALA A 130 -5.29 -9.07 -2.50
C ALA A 130 -5.98 -10.24 -3.22
N ALA A 131 -5.21 -11.22 -3.64
CA ALA A 131 -5.69 -12.39 -4.34
C ALA A 131 -6.44 -13.41 -3.44
N LEU A 132 -6.34 -13.31 -2.11
CA LEU A 132 -7.14 -14.13 -1.17
C LEU A 132 -8.64 -13.78 -1.18
N LEU A 133 -9.02 -12.53 -1.49
CA LEU A 133 -10.42 -12.10 -1.42
C LEU A 133 -11.39 -12.95 -2.26
N PRO A 134 -11.14 -13.18 -3.56
CA PRO A 134 -12.00 -14.01 -4.39
C PRO A 134 -11.98 -15.50 -4.00
N GLU A 135 -10.93 -15.96 -3.31
CA GLU A 135 -10.79 -17.35 -2.88
C GLU A 135 -11.52 -17.65 -1.58
N LEU A 136 -11.56 -16.70 -0.66
CA LEU A 136 -12.23 -16.85 0.63
C LEU A 136 -13.75 -17.02 0.49
N THR A 137 -14.34 -16.39 -0.54
CA THR A 137 -15.79 -16.52 -0.77
C THR A 137 -16.19 -16.24 -2.22
N GLN A 138 -17.08 -17.07 -2.77
CA GLN A 138 -17.76 -16.86 -4.05
C GLN A 138 -19.07 -16.08 -3.87
N ASN A 139 -19.53 -15.88 -2.62
CA ASN A 139 -20.77 -15.19 -2.35
C ASN A 139 -20.59 -13.68 -2.45
N TYR A 140 -21.35 -13.02 -3.31
CA TYR A 140 -21.31 -11.57 -3.53
C TYR A 140 -21.51 -10.77 -2.24
N HIS A 141 -22.46 -11.17 -1.38
CA HIS A 141 -22.77 -10.46 -0.14
C HIS A 141 -21.62 -10.59 0.89
N GLU A 142 -21.08 -11.79 1.09
CA GLU A 142 -19.92 -12.01 1.97
C GLU A 142 -18.67 -11.28 1.46
N ARG A 143 -18.47 -11.20 0.14
CA ARG A 143 -17.39 -10.42 -0.47
C ARG A 143 -17.53 -8.93 -0.17
N THR A 144 -18.74 -8.39 -0.23
CA THR A 144 -19.02 -7.00 0.13
C THR A 144 -18.72 -6.73 1.61
N ILE A 145 -19.09 -7.65 2.50
CA ILE A 145 -18.79 -7.55 3.93
C ILE A 145 -17.27 -7.57 4.17
N LEU A 146 -16.53 -8.48 3.53
CA LEU A 146 -15.06 -8.54 3.62
C LEU A 146 -14.40 -7.23 3.15
N THR A 147 -14.88 -6.70 2.02
CA THR A 147 -14.40 -5.40 1.51
C THR A 147 -14.71 -4.27 2.49
N GLY A 148 -15.86 -4.29 3.15
CA GLY A 148 -16.20 -3.34 4.20
C GLY A 148 -15.19 -3.37 5.36
N TRP A 149 -14.85 -4.54 5.87
CA TRP A 149 -13.82 -4.69 6.91
C TRP A 149 -12.45 -4.22 6.43
N ARG A 150 -12.04 -4.54 5.20
CA ARG A 150 -10.82 -4.03 4.59
C ARG A 150 -10.76 -2.51 4.59
N MET A 151 -11.81 -1.86 4.08
CA MET A 151 -11.88 -0.39 4.02
C MET A 151 -11.83 0.26 5.40
N SER A 152 -12.45 -0.35 6.42
CA SER A 152 -12.37 0.16 7.79
C SER A 152 -10.93 0.15 8.31
N PHE A 153 -10.21 -0.95 8.13
CA PHE A 153 -8.80 -1.04 8.56
C PHE A 153 -7.86 -0.21 7.66
N ALA A 154 -8.18 -0.05 6.38
CA ALA A 154 -7.46 0.85 5.47
C ALA A 154 -7.49 2.29 5.98
N VAL A 155 -8.66 2.77 6.39
CA VAL A 155 -8.83 4.11 6.97
C VAL A 155 -8.01 4.27 8.26
N ILE A 156 -8.04 3.26 9.13
CA ILE A 156 -7.23 3.27 10.37
C ILE A 156 -5.73 3.34 10.03
N GLY A 157 -5.27 2.55 9.05
CA GLY A 157 -3.88 2.55 8.61
C GLY A 157 -3.45 3.90 8.02
N THR A 158 -4.32 4.50 7.19
CA THR A 158 -4.10 5.84 6.63
C THR A 158 -4.02 6.89 7.74
N PHE A 159 -4.94 6.83 8.72
CA PHE A 159 -4.92 7.75 9.86
C PHE A 159 -3.63 7.63 10.68
N PHE A 160 -3.17 6.41 10.98
CA PHE A 160 -1.91 6.20 11.69
C PHE A 160 -0.71 6.71 10.89
N GLY A 161 -0.66 6.43 9.60
CA GLY A 161 0.39 6.94 8.72
C GLY A 161 0.40 8.46 8.56
N ALA A 162 -0.76 9.11 8.59
CA ALA A 162 -0.86 10.55 8.45
C ALA A 162 -0.63 11.30 9.77
N ALA A 163 -1.24 10.83 10.87
CA ALA A 163 -1.31 11.58 12.12
C ALA A 163 -0.15 11.27 13.10
N LEU A 164 0.41 10.05 13.06
CA LEU A 164 1.38 9.63 14.08
C LEU A 164 2.83 9.74 13.65
N VAL A 165 3.12 9.87 12.35
CA VAL A 165 4.51 9.85 11.86
C VAL A 165 5.31 11.01 12.45
N MET A 166 4.88 12.25 12.28
CA MET A 166 5.66 13.41 12.77
C MET A 166 5.73 13.48 14.31
N PRO A 167 4.64 13.28 15.07
CA PRO A 167 4.75 13.20 16.53
C PRO A 167 5.75 12.15 17.03
N ILE A 168 5.83 11.01 16.38
CA ILE A 168 6.82 9.99 16.73
C ILE A 168 8.22 10.44 16.32
N VAL A 169 8.38 11.06 15.14
CA VAL A 169 9.67 11.60 14.68
C VAL A 169 10.19 12.68 15.63
N GLU A 170 9.33 13.59 16.07
CA GLU A 170 9.69 14.65 17.04
C GLU A 170 10.09 14.07 18.41
N ALA A 171 9.42 13.00 18.83
CA ALA A 171 9.69 12.37 20.13
C ALA A 171 10.94 11.47 20.13
N VAL A 172 11.14 10.67 19.08
CA VAL A 172 12.15 9.58 19.09
C VAL A 172 13.01 9.48 17.81
N GLY A 173 12.76 10.32 16.83
CA GLY A 173 13.49 10.37 15.55
C GLY A 173 12.99 9.39 14.48
N TRP A 174 13.50 9.58 13.27
CA TRP A 174 13.12 8.81 12.08
C TRP A 174 13.37 7.30 12.17
N PRO A 175 14.51 6.81 12.72
CA PRO A 175 14.78 5.36 12.77
C PRO A 175 13.79 4.61 13.65
N LEU A 176 13.43 5.18 14.82
CA LEU A 176 12.47 4.57 15.73
C LEU A 176 11.04 4.68 15.18
N MET A 177 10.70 5.77 14.49
CA MET A 177 9.44 5.87 13.74
C MET A 177 9.35 4.74 12.70
N GLY A 178 10.39 4.54 11.88
CA GLY A 178 10.45 3.45 10.89
C GLY A 178 10.31 2.07 11.54
N THR A 179 10.92 1.87 12.70
CA THR A 179 10.79 0.63 13.48
C THR A 179 9.37 0.41 13.98
N PHE A 180 8.74 1.44 14.57
CA PHE A 180 7.37 1.34 15.08
C PHE A 180 6.36 1.07 13.94
N MET A 181 6.45 1.81 12.86
CA MET A 181 5.53 1.65 11.71
C MET A 181 5.75 0.31 10.99
N GLY A 182 7.01 -0.11 10.84
CA GLY A 182 7.36 -1.44 10.33
C GLY A 182 6.81 -2.57 11.22
N ALA A 183 6.84 -2.40 12.55
CA ALA A 183 6.26 -3.37 13.48
C ALA A 183 4.73 -3.47 13.33
N VAL A 184 4.03 -2.35 13.12
CA VAL A 184 2.59 -2.34 12.83
C VAL A 184 2.29 -3.08 11.52
N MET A 185 3.09 -2.87 10.46
CA MET A 185 2.97 -3.59 9.19
C MET A 185 3.18 -5.10 9.38
N LEU A 186 4.24 -5.48 10.10
CA LEU A 186 4.51 -6.87 10.43
C LEU A 186 3.36 -7.51 11.20
N PHE A 187 2.88 -6.85 12.25
CA PHE A 187 1.76 -7.33 13.05
C PHE A 187 0.49 -7.53 12.22
N SER A 188 0.14 -6.57 11.37
CA SER A 188 -1.05 -6.65 10.52
C SER A 188 -0.99 -7.84 9.55
N ALA A 189 0.16 -8.06 8.91
CA ALA A 189 0.38 -9.18 8.01
C ALA A 189 0.36 -10.53 8.75
N MET A 190 1.01 -10.63 9.93
CA MET A 190 1.00 -11.85 10.75
C MET A 190 -0.39 -12.20 11.27
N ALA A 191 -1.16 -11.21 11.72
CA ALA A 191 -2.54 -11.39 12.16
C ALA A 191 -3.40 -11.96 11.02
N THR A 192 -3.22 -11.45 9.80
CA THR A 192 -3.90 -11.96 8.60
C THR A 192 -3.50 -13.40 8.30
N ILE A 193 -2.21 -13.73 8.28
CA ILE A 193 -1.69 -15.07 8.03
C ILE A 193 -2.26 -16.09 9.03
N TRP A 194 -2.38 -15.72 10.31
CA TRP A 194 -2.88 -16.63 11.35
C TRP A 194 -4.40 -16.75 11.39
N ALA A 195 -5.11 -15.70 11.00
CA ALA A 195 -6.58 -15.71 11.03
C ALA A 195 -7.22 -16.42 9.84
N ILE A 196 -6.53 -16.43 8.67
CA ILE A 196 -7.08 -16.95 7.42
C ILE A 196 -6.53 -18.37 7.17
N LYS A 197 -7.42 -19.30 6.84
CA LYS A 197 -7.03 -20.58 6.25
C LYS A 197 -7.27 -20.50 4.75
N GLU A 198 -6.21 -20.71 3.97
CA GLU A 198 -6.36 -20.81 2.52
C GLU A 198 -7.27 -21.99 2.16
N PRO A 199 -8.26 -21.80 1.28
CA PRO A 199 -9.05 -22.90 0.75
C PRO A 199 -8.13 -23.91 0.01
N LYS A 200 -8.43 -25.19 0.12
CA LYS A 200 -7.82 -26.20 -0.75
C LYS A 200 -8.40 -26.00 -2.14
N GLU A 201 -7.59 -25.55 -3.07
CA GLU A 201 -8.06 -25.28 -4.42
C GLU A 201 -8.10 -26.50 -5.32
N PRO A 202 -9.06 -26.48 -6.30
CA PRO A 202 -8.92 -27.29 -7.49
C PRO A 202 -7.67 -26.85 -8.27
N GLU A 203 -6.96 -27.80 -8.86
CA GLU A 203 -5.80 -27.51 -9.73
C GLU A 203 -6.24 -26.64 -10.90
N VAL A 204 -5.95 -25.36 -10.84
CA VAL A 204 -6.09 -24.49 -12.01
C VAL A 204 -4.94 -24.83 -12.95
N SER A 205 -5.23 -25.47 -14.05
CA SER A 205 -4.27 -25.69 -15.14
C SER A 205 -4.00 -24.34 -15.82
N LEU A 206 -3.05 -23.60 -15.29
CA LEU A 206 -2.55 -22.39 -15.95
C LEU A 206 -1.62 -22.81 -17.09
N THR A 207 -2.20 -23.12 -18.24
CA THR A 207 -1.49 -23.59 -19.44
C THR A 207 -0.82 -22.45 -20.21
N ASP A 208 -1.26 -21.20 -20.01
CA ASP A 208 -0.75 -20.08 -20.80
C ASP A 208 0.46 -19.40 -20.15
N GLY A 209 1.46 -19.07 -20.98
CA GLY A 209 2.66 -18.38 -20.55
C GLY A 209 2.34 -16.94 -20.06
N PHE A 210 3.04 -16.51 -19.02
CA PHE A 210 2.87 -15.18 -18.38
C PHE A 210 2.81 -14.02 -19.39
N ILE A 211 3.77 -13.96 -20.35
CA ILE A 211 3.88 -12.86 -21.33
C ILE A 211 2.67 -12.81 -22.25
N ARG A 212 2.13 -13.97 -22.66
CA ARG A 212 0.97 -14.05 -23.53
C ARG A 212 -0.29 -13.55 -22.84
N THR A 213 -0.57 -14.04 -21.62
CA THR A 213 -1.72 -13.62 -20.81
C THR A 213 -1.69 -12.10 -20.55
N PHE A 214 -0.53 -11.56 -20.18
CA PHE A 214 -0.36 -10.13 -19.94
C PHE A 214 -0.58 -9.30 -21.21
N GLY A 215 -0.06 -9.77 -22.36
CA GLY A 215 -0.25 -9.10 -23.67
C GLY A 215 -1.71 -9.11 -24.14
N GLU A 216 -2.48 -10.16 -23.83
CA GLU A 216 -3.91 -10.25 -24.16
C GLU A 216 -4.74 -9.27 -23.29
N ILE A 217 -4.44 -9.14 -21.99
CA ILE A 217 -5.11 -8.18 -21.09
C ILE A 217 -4.89 -6.74 -21.55
N LEU A 218 -3.67 -6.39 -21.97
CA LEU A 218 -3.34 -5.03 -22.44
C LEU A 218 -4.00 -4.67 -23.78
N LYS A 219 -4.52 -5.63 -24.54
CA LYS A 219 -5.28 -5.39 -25.78
C LYS A 219 -6.77 -5.19 -25.52
N GLU A 220 -7.27 -5.55 -24.34
CA GLU A 220 -8.68 -5.45 -24.01
C GLU A 220 -9.10 -3.98 -23.80
N LYS A 221 -9.93 -3.47 -24.71
CA LYS A 221 -10.39 -2.06 -24.69
C LYS A 221 -11.10 -1.69 -23.39
N THR A 222 -11.90 -2.60 -22.84
CA THR A 222 -12.63 -2.37 -21.58
C THR A 222 -11.66 -2.17 -20.42
N PHE A 223 -10.58 -2.94 -20.39
CA PHE A 223 -9.52 -2.81 -19.41
C PHE A 223 -8.80 -1.46 -19.52
N LEU A 224 -8.39 -1.07 -20.73
CA LEU A 224 -7.70 0.20 -20.99
C LEU A 224 -8.54 1.42 -20.64
N THR A 225 -9.85 1.41 -20.98
CA THR A 225 -10.76 2.52 -20.64
C THR A 225 -10.99 2.68 -19.14
N ALA A 226 -10.82 1.64 -18.35
CA ALA A 226 -10.84 1.73 -16.89
C ALA A 226 -9.47 2.11 -16.30
N LEU A 227 -8.38 1.59 -16.88
CA LEU A 227 -7.03 1.77 -16.42
C LEU A 227 -6.55 3.23 -16.56
N LEU A 228 -6.78 3.85 -17.74
CA LEU A 228 -6.26 5.20 -18.01
C LEU A 228 -6.78 6.27 -17.03
N PRO A 229 -8.09 6.43 -16.80
CA PRO A 229 -8.59 7.39 -15.82
C PRO A 229 -8.06 7.13 -14.41
N TRP A 230 -7.97 5.86 -14.02
CA TRP A 230 -7.42 5.46 -12.72
C TRP A 230 -5.95 5.84 -12.58
N THR A 231 -5.15 5.64 -13.61
CA THR A 231 -3.73 6.01 -13.63
C THR A 231 -3.55 7.52 -13.48
N PHE A 232 -4.30 8.34 -14.23
CA PHE A 232 -4.26 9.79 -14.11
C PHE A 232 -4.68 10.27 -12.72
N PHE A 233 -5.74 9.68 -12.15
CA PHE A 233 -6.20 10.01 -10.81
C PHE A 233 -5.15 9.69 -9.74
N ILE A 234 -4.58 8.49 -9.76
CA ILE A 234 -3.54 8.09 -8.80
C ILE A 234 -2.27 8.93 -8.95
N THR A 235 -1.88 9.24 -10.19
CA THR A 235 -0.70 10.09 -10.44
C THR A 235 -0.93 11.50 -9.87
N GLY A 236 -2.08 12.10 -10.15
CA GLY A 236 -2.43 13.42 -9.61
C GLY A 236 -2.46 13.45 -8.08
N THR A 237 -3.09 12.47 -7.44
CA THR A 237 -3.13 12.37 -5.98
C THR A 237 -1.74 12.15 -5.38
N SER A 238 -0.89 11.33 -6.00
CA SER A 238 0.48 11.10 -5.54
C SER A 238 1.35 12.36 -5.63
N MET A 239 1.18 13.16 -6.70
CA MET A 239 1.88 14.45 -6.82
C MET A 239 1.46 15.43 -5.73
N VAL A 240 0.15 15.55 -5.45
CA VAL A 240 -0.36 16.39 -4.36
C VAL A 240 0.16 15.91 -3.02
N GLN A 241 0.14 14.61 -2.74
CA GLN A 241 0.65 14.04 -1.50
C GLN A 241 2.13 14.40 -1.29
N GLY A 242 2.97 14.18 -2.30
CA GLY A 242 4.40 14.48 -2.21
C GLY A 242 4.71 15.96 -2.05
N ALA A 243 3.90 16.87 -2.65
CA ALA A 243 4.08 18.31 -2.57
C ALA A 243 3.54 18.92 -1.26
N LEU A 244 2.59 18.25 -0.60
CA LEU A 244 1.84 18.86 0.50
C LEU A 244 2.73 19.19 1.71
N VAL A 245 3.68 18.32 2.07
CA VAL A 245 4.63 18.58 3.17
C VAL A 245 5.45 19.83 2.89
N TYR A 246 6.01 19.94 1.67
CA TYR A 246 6.81 21.11 1.27
C TYR A 246 6.00 22.40 1.31
N TYR A 247 4.73 22.37 0.91
CA TYR A 247 3.85 23.53 0.94
C TYR A 247 3.68 24.07 2.37
N PHE A 248 3.46 23.19 3.34
CA PHE A 248 3.33 23.60 4.74
C PHE A 248 4.67 24.01 5.36
N THR A 249 5.76 23.33 5.05
CA THR A 249 7.10 23.66 5.58
C THR A 249 7.61 24.99 5.03
N TYR A 250 7.56 25.20 3.69
CA TYR A 250 8.22 26.33 3.05
C TYR A 250 7.33 27.55 2.83
N ILE A 251 6.02 27.38 2.66
CA ILE A 251 5.10 28.50 2.42
C ILE A 251 4.45 28.96 3.72
N PHE A 252 3.96 28.05 4.55
CA PHE A 252 3.38 28.39 5.85
C PHE A 252 4.42 28.51 6.96
N GLY A 253 5.62 27.97 6.80
CA GLY A 253 6.68 27.99 7.82
C GLY A 253 6.33 27.21 9.11
N ASN A 254 5.38 26.29 9.04
CA ASN A 254 4.91 25.54 10.21
C ASN A 254 4.53 24.11 9.84
N GLU A 255 5.40 23.18 10.18
CA GLU A 255 5.20 21.74 9.93
C GLU A 255 4.03 21.14 10.74
N GLY A 256 3.73 21.70 11.91
CA GLY A 256 2.59 21.24 12.73
C GLY A 256 1.24 21.47 12.05
N LEU A 257 1.11 22.51 11.23
CA LEU A 257 -0.12 22.75 10.46
C LEU A 257 -0.37 21.65 9.41
N PHE A 258 0.67 21.03 8.89
CA PHE A 258 0.54 19.91 7.97
C PHE A 258 -0.22 18.74 8.59
N GLN A 259 0.12 18.37 9.83
CA GLN A 259 -0.57 17.30 10.54
C GLN A 259 -2.04 17.61 10.79
N ILE A 260 -2.33 18.84 11.24
CA ILE A 260 -3.69 19.31 11.46
C ILE A 260 -4.49 19.24 10.16
N ALA A 261 -3.90 19.70 9.05
CA ALA A 261 -4.52 19.65 7.73
C ALA A 261 -4.80 18.21 7.27
N LEU A 262 -3.86 17.27 7.49
CA LEU A 262 -4.05 15.85 7.16
C LEU A 262 -5.17 15.22 7.99
N VAL A 263 -5.17 15.45 9.30
CA VAL A 263 -6.22 14.94 10.19
C VAL A 263 -7.59 15.51 9.79
N ALA A 264 -7.65 16.82 9.50
CA ALA A 264 -8.87 17.47 9.03
C ALA A 264 -9.34 16.87 7.69
N LEU A 265 -8.43 16.68 6.72
CA LEU A 265 -8.74 16.06 5.42
C LEU A 265 -9.34 14.67 5.60
N LEU A 266 -8.72 13.82 6.45
CA LEU A 266 -9.22 12.47 6.74
C LEU A 266 -10.58 12.50 7.43
N PHE A 267 -10.76 13.40 8.41
CA PHE A 267 -12.03 13.58 9.10
C PHE A 267 -13.16 13.98 8.14
N PHE A 268 -12.92 14.99 7.30
CA PHE A 268 -13.91 15.40 6.29
C PHE A 268 -14.17 14.31 5.25
N SER A 269 -13.13 13.58 4.83
CA SER A 269 -13.31 12.44 3.91
C SER A 269 -14.22 11.38 4.51
N LEU A 270 -14.02 11.01 5.79
CA LEU A 270 -14.87 10.06 6.50
C LEU A 270 -16.29 10.58 6.66
N ALA A 271 -16.44 11.86 7.04
CA ALA A 271 -17.76 12.49 7.20
C ALA A 271 -18.55 12.56 5.87
N CYS A 272 -17.86 12.68 4.74
CA CYS A 272 -18.48 12.72 3.42
C CYS A 272 -18.91 11.33 2.90
N ILE A 273 -18.34 10.22 3.39
CA ILE A 273 -18.71 8.87 2.92
C ILE A 273 -20.22 8.59 3.03
N PRO A 274 -20.92 8.82 4.17
CA PRO A 274 -22.35 8.59 4.26
C PRO A 274 -23.16 9.46 3.29
N LEU A 275 -22.70 10.68 3.03
CA LEU A 275 -23.30 11.59 2.05
C LEU A 275 -23.20 11.02 0.64
N TRP A 276 -22.02 10.58 0.23
CA TRP A 276 -21.79 9.94 -1.06
C TRP A 276 -22.58 8.65 -1.24
N VAL A 277 -22.70 7.84 -0.19
CA VAL A 277 -23.52 6.62 -0.20
C VAL A 277 -25.00 6.98 -0.45
N LYS A 278 -25.54 8.01 0.22
CA LYS A 278 -26.91 8.48 0.00
C LYS A 278 -27.12 8.98 -1.42
N ILE A 279 -26.19 9.78 -1.94
CA ILE A 279 -26.22 10.31 -3.31
C ILE A 279 -26.15 9.15 -4.32
N SER A 280 -25.22 8.22 -4.14
CA SER A 280 -25.05 7.04 -5.00
C SER A 280 -26.29 6.17 -5.09
N ASN A 281 -26.97 5.98 -3.95
CA ASN A 281 -28.23 5.22 -3.91
C ASN A 281 -29.38 5.93 -4.62
N LYS A 282 -29.37 7.28 -4.62
CA LYS A 282 -30.45 8.10 -5.21
C LYS A 282 -30.29 8.30 -6.72
N ILE A 283 -29.07 8.52 -7.22
CA ILE A 283 -28.77 8.87 -8.62
C ILE A 283 -28.32 7.63 -9.43
N GLY A 284 -27.89 6.58 -8.75
CA GLY A 284 -27.35 5.36 -9.35
C GLY A 284 -25.83 5.44 -9.58
N LYS A 285 -25.15 4.32 -9.33
CA LYS A 285 -23.67 4.22 -9.34
C LYS A 285 -23.02 4.73 -10.63
N LYS A 286 -23.66 4.48 -11.80
CA LYS A 286 -23.13 4.86 -13.11
C LYS A 286 -23.11 6.38 -13.35
N ARG A 287 -24.04 7.13 -12.74
CA ARG A 287 -24.10 8.60 -12.85
C ARG A 287 -23.14 9.27 -11.85
N VAL A 288 -23.00 8.70 -10.65
CA VAL A 288 -22.10 9.23 -9.61
C VAL A 288 -20.62 9.23 -10.04
N ILE A 289 -20.20 8.25 -10.84
CA ILE A 289 -18.80 8.18 -11.34
C ILE A 289 -18.52 9.27 -12.41
N ARG A 290 -19.58 9.88 -12.98
CA ARG A 290 -19.43 10.93 -14.01
C ARG A 290 -19.46 12.36 -13.45
N ILE A 291 -19.75 12.51 -12.15
CA ILE A 291 -19.71 13.76 -11.39
C ILE A 291 -18.34 13.87 -10.70
#